data_ff2f7b9b07ea52357d92411c1e0627ba
#
_entry.id   ff2f7b9b07ea52357d92411c1e0627ba
#
_cell.length_a   1.000
_cell.length_b   1.000
_cell.length_c   1.000
_cell.angle_alpha   90.00
_cell.angle_beta   90.00
_cell.angle_gamma   90.00
#
_symmetry.space_group_name_H-M   'P 1'
#
loop_
_entity.id
_entity.type
_entity.pdbx_description
1 polymer ?
#
loop_
_entity_poly.entity_id
_entity_poly.type
_entity_poly.pdbx_seq_one_letter_code
_entity_poly.pdbx_strand_id
1 'polypeptide(L)'
;MAITWDARKLFVICWLLARYIWNLTMKETNGDEIRSPFSSCLKVLMVLGNGLPILVKRPVSRDCLNCVGGPGKSPFYGEHRACYLGITLSVMTACSKDPSPVKLNLGMGVYRTEDGRPLLLNVVRKAEELLFSDPSANKEYLPITGLTEFRELSAKLIFGTDSPAIKENRVTTVQCLSGSGSLRIGADFLAKYYYQSTVYLPEPTYGNHPNFFIAAGLCLRTYRYYDPVTRGLDFQGILEDLASAPSGAIVLLHACAHNPTGVDPTVEQWEEIRQIIRSKGLLPFFDCAYQGFVSASLEDDARAVRKFVADGGECLVVQSYSKNMGLYGERVGALSVVCKTADVATLIESQLKLLIRPMYSNPPIHGAAIAATILKDRNLFNEWTFELETMTKRLTCMREQLFDDLHERGTPGDWTHILKHVGLFTFSGLKEEQIAFMTREFHIYMSSDGRINMAGLSANTVPHLANAIHAAVTQIP
;
A
#
# COMPACT_ATOMS: atom_id res chain seq x y z
N MET A 1 -43.25 38.15 -14.33
CA MET A 1 -43.41 37.12 -13.28
C MET A 1 -42.59 35.91 -13.69
N ALA A 2 -41.41 35.73 -13.13
CA ALA A 2 -40.58 34.58 -13.39
C ALA A 2 -40.98 33.48 -12.40
N ILE A 3 -41.50 32.38 -12.90
CA ILE A 3 -41.85 31.22 -12.08
C ILE A 3 -40.53 30.42 -11.83
N THR A 4 -39.98 30.56 -10.66
CA THR A 4 -38.83 29.73 -10.20
C THR A 4 -39.38 28.39 -9.74
N TRP A 5 -39.12 27.35 -10.50
CA TRP A 5 -39.45 25.96 -10.10
C TRP A 5 -38.36 25.41 -9.15
N ASP A 6 -38.80 24.83 -8.03
CA ASP A 6 -37.93 24.13 -7.10
C ASP A 6 -37.37 22.87 -7.78
N ALA A 7 -36.04 22.81 -7.88
CA ALA A 7 -35.32 21.70 -8.52
C ALA A 7 -35.66 20.31 -7.93
N ARG A 8 -36.09 20.25 -6.66
CA ARG A 8 -36.55 19.02 -6.01
C ARG A 8 -37.87 18.53 -6.54
N LYS A 9 -38.82 19.44 -6.84
CA LYS A 9 -40.11 19.10 -7.43
C LYS A 9 -39.98 18.65 -8.88
N LEU A 10 -39.05 19.24 -9.64
CA LEU A 10 -38.73 18.80 -10.99
C LEU A 10 -38.18 17.38 -11.04
N PHE A 11 -37.26 17.07 -10.11
CA PHE A 11 -36.64 15.72 -9.99
C PHE A 11 -37.69 14.65 -9.68
N VAL A 12 -38.62 14.92 -8.76
CA VAL A 12 -39.68 13.98 -8.40
C VAL A 12 -40.65 13.75 -9.58
N ILE A 13 -40.97 14.80 -10.32
CA ILE A 13 -41.86 14.70 -11.52
C ILE A 13 -41.16 13.89 -12.61
N CYS A 14 -39.90 14.11 -12.88
CA CYS A 14 -39.13 13.34 -13.87
C CYS A 14 -39.00 11.87 -13.46
N TRP A 15 -38.80 11.57 -12.16
CA TRP A 15 -38.71 10.19 -11.65
C TRP A 15 -40.08 9.47 -11.76
N LEU A 16 -41.18 10.15 -11.45
CA LEU A 16 -42.52 9.61 -11.57
C LEU A 16 -42.92 9.36 -13.03
N LEU A 17 -42.55 10.26 -13.94
CA LEU A 17 -42.77 10.10 -15.39
C LEU A 17 -41.95 8.94 -15.95
N ALA A 18 -40.68 8.80 -15.56
CA ALA A 18 -39.81 7.67 -15.97
C ALA A 18 -40.41 6.33 -15.50
N ARG A 19 -40.90 6.27 -14.25
CA ARG A 19 -41.56 5.09 -13.67
C ARG A 19 -42.89 4.76 -14.33
N TYR A 20 -43.68 5.79 -14.74
CA TYR A 20 -44.95 5.62 -15.45
C TYR A 20 -44.73 5.09 -16.87
N ILE A 21 -43.74 5.63 -17.59
CA ILE A 21 -43.36 5.18 -18.94
C ILE A 21 -42.82 3.73 -18.87
N TRP A 22 -42.02 3.40 -17.86
CA TRP A 22 -41.54 2.03 -17.62
C TRP A 22 -42.68 1.03 -17.44
N ASN A 23 -43.70 1.38 -16.64
CA ASN A 23 -44.83 0.51 -16.38
C ASN A 23 -45.78 0.38 -17.62
N LEU A 24 -45.85 1.36 -18.53
CA LEU A 24 -46.58 1.28 -19.78
C LEU A 24 -45.86 0.39 -20.80
N THR A 25 -44.54 0.50 -20.92
CA THR A 25 -43.74 -0.32 -21.86
C THR A 25 -43.74 -1.78 -21.48
N MET A 26 -43.76 -2.10 -20.17
CA MET A 26 -43.77 -3.48 -19.68
C MET A 26 -45.17 -4.18 -19.80
N LYS A 27 -46.23 -3.45 -20.10
CA LYS A 27 -47.57 -4.03 -20.32
C LYS A 27 -47.87 -4.42 -21.78
N GLU A 28 -47.05 -3.98 -22.73
CA GLU A 28 -47.33 -4.17 -24.17
C GLU A 28 -46.40 -5.11 -24.92
N THR A 29 -45.42 -5.75 -24.28
CA THR A 29 -44.48 -6.66 -24.96
C THR A 29 -44.66 -8.10 -24.53
N ASN A 30 -45.38 -8.88 -25.35
CA ASN A 30 -45.17 -10.30 -25.50
C ASN A 30 -43.82 -10.51 -26.23
N GLY A 31 -42.84 -10.90 -25.51
CA GLY A 31 -41.59 -11.58 -25.77
C GLY A 31 -40.98 -11.64 -27.16
N ASP A 32 -40.61 -10.55 -27.83
CA ASP A 32 -39.63 -10.62 -28.91
C ASP A 32 -38.94 -9.26 -29.11
N GLU A 33 -37.60 -9.30 -29.15
CA GLU A 33 -36.59 -8.29 -29.48
C GLU A 33 -36.80 -6.84 -28.98
N ILE A 34 -36.21 -6.50 -27.85
CA ILE A 34 -36.09 -5.13 -27.36
C ILE A 34 -34.82 -4.47 -27.96
N ARG A 35 -34.98 -3.67 -29.01
CA ARG A 35 -34.04 -2.59 -29.34
C ARG A 35 -34.26 -1.44 -28.36
N SER A 36 -33.24 -1.20 -27.55
CA SER A 36 -33.25 -0.28 -26.40
C SER A 36 -33.76 1.12 -26.69
N PRO A 37 -34.87 1.60 -26.02
CA PRO A 37 -35.32 2.97 -26.07
C PRO A 37 -34.47 3.99 -25.32
N PHE A 38 -33.46 3.55 -24.61
CA PHE A 38 -32.62 4.40 -23.76
C PHE A 38 -31.79 5.45 -24.49
N SER A 39 -31.48 5.23 -25.77
CA SER A 39 -30.69 6.19 -26.55
C SER A 39 -31.53 7.44 -26.95
N SER A 40 -32.79 7.33 -27.03
CA SER A 40 -33.69 8.44 -27.45
C SER A 40 -34.12 9.33 -26.28
N CYS A 41 -34.33 8.78 -25.09
CA CYS A 41 -34.63 9.55 -23.87
C CYS A 41 -33.45 10.41 -23.39
N LEU A 42 -32.19 9.93 -23.52
CA LEU A 42 -31.03 10.71 -23.16
C LEU A 42 -30.81 11.94 -24.07
N LYS A 43 -31.19 11.86 -25.35
CA LYS A 43 -31.13 12.99 -26.30
C LYS A 43 -32.13 14.09 -26.00
N VAL A 44 -33.29 13.77 -25.48
CA VAL A 44 -34.33 14.75 -25.10
C VAL A 44 -33.98 15.53 -23.84
N LEU A 45 -33.30 14.88 -22.89
CA LEU A 45 -32.79 15.55 -21.67
C LEU A 45 -31.62 16.51 -21.95
N MET A 46 -30.86 16.29 -23.03
CA MET A 46 -29.74 17.17 -23.41
C MET A 46 -30.18 18.48 -24.11
N VAL A 47 -31.39 18.55 -24.61
CA VAL A 47 -31.91 19.74 -25.37
C VAL A 47 -32.60 20.77 -24.45
N LEU A 48 -32.99 20.40 -23.22
CA LEU A 48 -33.73 21.29 -22.30
C LEU A 48 -32.90 21.92 -21.19
N GLY A 49 -31.56 21.72 -21.17
CA GLY A 49 -30.68 22.17 -20.09
C GLY A 49 -29.52 23.07 -20.55
N ASN A 50 -29.81 24.21 -21.16
CA ASN A 50 -28.77 25.26 -21.30
C ASN A 50 -28.58 25.96 -19.96
N GLY A 51 -27.51 25.60 -19.22
CA GLY A 51 -27.03 26.44 -18.14
C GLY A 51 -26.55 25.78 -16.86
N LEU A 52 -25.85 24.61 -16.90
CA LEU A 52 -24.86 24.20 -15.87
C LEU A 52 -24.17 22.93 -16.37
N PRO A 53 -22.84 22.88 -16.48
CA PRO A 53 -22.16 21.67 -16.88
C PRO A 53 -22.09 20.70 -15.70
N ILE A 54 -23.04 19.79 -15.58
CA ILE A 54 -22.83 18.56 -14.81
C ILE A 54 -21.92 17.69 -15.68
N LEU A 55 -20.63 17.77 -15.43
CA LEU A 55 -19.61 16.93 -16.03
C LEU A 55 -19.79 15.49 -15.52
N VAL A 56 -20.66 14.72 -16.18
CA VAL A 56 -20.58 13.25 -16.13
C VAL A 56 -19.39 12.86 -17.01
N LYS A 57 -18.17 12.98 -16.48
CA LYS A 57 -16.98 12.44 -17.11
C LYS A 57 -16.87 10.97 -16.69
N ARG A 58 -17.35 10.05 -17.54
CA ARG A 58 -16.68 8.82 -18.02
C ARG A 58 -17.70 7.96 -18.76
N PRO A 59 -17.41 7.53 -19.99
CA PRO A 59 -18.15 6.41 -20.57
C PRO A 59 -17.79 5.17 -19.76
N VAL A 60 -18.80 4.45 -19.27
CA VAL A 60 -18.63 3.06 -18.82
C VAL A 60 -18.01 2.32 -20.00
N SER A 61 -16.85 1.73 -19.84
CA SER A 61 -16.18 0.97 -20.89
C SER A 61 -17.14 -0.08 -21.44
N ARG A 62 -17.15 -0.29 -22.75
CA ARG A 62 -17.98 -1.30 -23.42
C ARG A 62 -17.76 -2.71 -22.90
N ASP A 63 -16.69 -2.94 -22.15
CA ASP A 63 -16.32 -4.23 -21.57
C ASP A 63 -17.21 -4.64 -20.38
N CYS A 64 -17.95 -3.72 -19.75
CA CYS A 64 -18.92 -4.05 -18.69
C CYS A 64 -20.27 -4.59 -19.22
N LEU A 65 -20.57 -4.48 -20.52
CA LEU A 65 -21.85 -4.91 -21.07
C LEU A 65 -21.86 -6.34 -21.63
N ASN A 66 -20.70 -7.00 -21.70
CA ASN A 66 -20.58 -8.38 -22.21
C ASN A 66 -20.68 -9.47 -21.12
N CYS A 67 -21.09 -9.15 -19.91
CA CYS A 67 -21.22 -10.10 -18.80
C CYS A 67 -22.56 -10.81 -18.69
N VAL A 68 -23.44 -10.73 -19.70
CA VAL A 68 -24.68 -11.51 -19.71
C VAL A 68 -24.46 -12.77 -20.58
N GLY A 69 -24.10 -13.86 -19.94
CA GLY A 69 -23.95 -15.15 -20.61
C GLY A 69 -25.28 -15.63 -21.20
N GLY A 70 -25.22 -16.24 -22.41
CA GLY A 70 -26.36 -16.89 -23.03
C GLY A 70 -26.91 -18.06 -22.20
N PRO A 71 -28.10 -18.56 -22.52
CA PRO A 71 -28.80 -19.61 -21.75
C PRO A 71 -27.92 -20.87 -21.69
N GLY A 72 -27.61 -21.31 -20.46
CA GLY A 72 -26.81 -22.52 -20.20
C GLY A 72 -25.44 -22.27 -19.57
N LYS A 73 -24.95 -21.02 -19.44
CA LYS A 73 -23.72 -20.70 -18.69
C LYS A 73 -24.09 -20.19 -17.30
N SER A 74 -23.36 -20.65 -16.27
CA SER A 74 -23.51 -20.14 -14.91
C SER A 74 -23.30 -18.62 -14.89
N PRO A 75 -24.17 -17.82 -14.26
CA PRO A 75 -23.99 -16.37 -14.15
C PRO A 75 -22.72 -15.99 -13.36
N PHE A 76 -22.10 -16.94 -12.67
CA PHE A 76 -20.88 -16.75 -11.88
C PHE A 76 -19.60 -17.18 -12.62
N TYR A 77 -19.70 -17.83 -13.80
CA TYR A 77 -18.53 -18.33 -14.53
C TYR A 77 -18.59 -17.88 -15.99
N GLY A 78 -18.18 -16.64 -16.25
CA GLY A 78 -17.57 -16.28 -17.52
C GLY A 78 -16.23 -17.02 -17.69
N GLU A 79 -15.55 -16.90 -18.83
CA GLU A 79 -14.17 -17.38 -19.00
C GLU A 79 -13.21 -16.61 -18.07
N HIS A 80 -13.28 -16.91 -16.75
CA HIS A 80 -12.31 -16.40 -15.80
C HIS A 80 -11.05 -17.26 -15.94
N ARG A 81 -9.99 -16.65 -16.46
CA ARG A 81 -8.64 -17.19 -16.24
C ARG A 81 -8.48 -17.36 -14.73
N ALA A 82 -7.94 -18.54 -14.33
CA ALA A 82 -7.60 -18.79 -12.94
C ALA A 82 -6.90 -17.56 -12.38
N CYS A 83 -7.35 -17.08 -11.20
CA CYS A 83 -6.79 -15.91 -10.55
C CYS A 83 -5.27 -16.10 -10.47
N TYR A 84 -4.51 -15.21 -11.10
CA TYR A 84 -3.06 -15.21 -10.95
C TYR A 84 -2.77 -14.82 -9.50
N LEU A 85 -2.58 -15.84 -8.67
CA LEU A 85 -2.11 -15.64 -7.30
C LEU A 85 -0.78 -14.92 -7.42
N GLY A 86 -0.68 -13.71 -6.88
CA GLY A 86 0.54 -12.92 -6.97
C GLY A 86 1.76 -13.75 -6.55
N ILE A 87 2.93 -13.48 -7.11
CA ILE A 87 4.19 -14.24 -6.96
C ILE A 87 4.41 -14.70 -5.51
N THR A 88 4.22 -13.81 -4.53
CA THR A 88 4.40 -14.11 -3.10
C THR A 88 3.47 -15.22 -2.60
N LEU A 89 2.21 -15.26 -3.04
CA LEU A 89 1.24 -16.26 -2.57
C LEU A 89 1.49 -17.62 -3.23
N SER A 90 1.97 -17.65 -4.47
CA SER A 90 2.37 -18.89 -5.15
C SER A 90 3.59 -19.55 -4.46
N VAL A 91 4.59 -18.73 -4.11
CA VAL A 91 5.79 -19.16 -3.37
C VAL A 91 5.42 -19.71 -1.99
N MET A 92 4.52 -19.06 -1.26
CA MET A 92 4.03 -19.54 0.05
C MET A 92 3.33 -20.89 -0.07
N THR A 93 2.47 -21.04 -1.08
CA THR A 93 1.73 -22.28 -1.31
C THR A 93 2.68 -23.43 -1.67
N ALA A 94 3.69 -23.18 -2.49
CA ALA A 94 4.71 -24.15 -2.84
C ALA A 94 5.51 -24.59 -1.61
N CYS A 95 6.02 -23.62 -0.84
CA CYS A 95 6.74 -23.92 0.40
C CYS A 95 5.91 -24.70 1.43
N SER A 96 4.61 -24.39 1.57
CA SER A 96 3.74 -25.08 2.53
C SER A 96 3.54 -26.57 2.17
N LYS A 97 3.54 -26.91 0.88
CA LYS A 97 3.38 -28.29 0.36
C LYS A 97 4.66 -29.10 0.39
N ASP A 98 5.80 -28.46 0.51
CA ASP A 98 7.09 -29.15 0.58
C ASP A 98 7.27 -29.82 1.94
N PRO A 99 7.48 -31.16 1.99
CA PRO A 99 7.70 -31.89 3.24
C PRO A 99 9.12 -31.75 3.80
N SER A 100 10.04 -31.14 3.06
CA SER A 100 11.46 -31.03 3.45
C SER A 100 11.62 -30.35 4.79
N PRO A 101 12.41 -30.93 5.73
CA PRO A 101 12.67 -30.33 7.02
C PRO A 101 13.63 -29.12 6.93
N VAL A 102 14.38 -28.98 5.84
CA VAL A 102 15.33 -27.88 5.60
C VAL A 102 14.76 -26.77 4.74
N LYS A 103 13.46 -26.83 4.41
CA LYS A 103 12.83 -25.78 3.60
C LYS A 103 12.89 -24.42 4.26
N LEU A 104 13.17 -23.40 3.45
CA LEU A 104 13.32 -22.02 3.90
C LEU A 104 12.43 -21.08 3.09
N ASN A 105 11.53 -20.36 3.77
CA ASN A 105 10.63 -19.41 3.14
C ASN A 105 11.14 -17.98 3.28
N LEU A 106 11.71 -17.44 2.21
CA LEU A 106 12.25 -16.08 2.11
C LEU A 106 11.41 -15.17 1.18
N GLY A 107 10.30 -15.68 0.65
CA GLY A 107 9.39 -14.91 -0.23
C GLY A 107 8.41 -14.02 0.53
N MET A 108 8.12 -14.33 1.79
CA MET A 108 7.13 -13.60 2.59
C MET A 108 7.81 -12.55 3.48
N GLY A 109 7.36 -11.29 3.39
CA GLY A 109 7.88 -10.19 4.20
C GLY A 109 7.37 -10.21 5.65
N VAL A 110 7.73 -11.25 6.40
CA VAL A 110 7.39 -11.45 7.81
C VAL A 110 8.66 -11.68 8.61
N TYR A 111 8.74 -11.07 9.79
CA TYR A 111 9.83 -11.29 10.72
C TYR A 111 9.68 -12.64 11.44
N ARG A 112 10.76 -13.41 11.55
CA ARG A 112 10.79 -14.71 12.22
C ARG A 112 11.81 -14.70 13.37
N THR A 113 11.54 -15.53 14.38
CA THR A 113 12.50 -15.82 15.45
C THR A 113 13.68 -16.64 14.91
N GLU A 114 14.73 -16.85 15.73
CA GLU A 114 15.85 -17.75 15.38
C GLU A 114 15.39 -19.18 15.05
N ASP A 115 14.28 -19.64 15.64
CA ASP A 115 13.68 -20.95 15.39
C ASP A 115 12.70 -20.93 14.18
N GLY A 116 12.65 -19.85 13.40
CA GLY A 116 11.77 -19.70 12.24
C GLY A 116 10.28 -19.49 12.58
N ARG A 117 9.92 -19.29 13.87
CA ARG A 117 8.53 -19.07 14.33
C ARG A 117 8.08 -17.62 14.16
N PRO A 118 6.77 -17.35 14.07
CA PRO A 118 6.26 -15.99 14.15
C PRO A 118 6.69 -15.30 15.44
N LEU A 119 7.19 -14.06 15.32
CA LEU A 119 7.53 -13.24 16.48
C LEU A 119 6.28 -12.51 16.99
N LEU A 120 6.05 -12.59 18.30
CA LEU A 120 5.12 -11.73 19.02
C LEU A 120 5.93 -10.89 20.00
N LEU A 121 5.90 -9.58 19.86
CA LEU A 121 6.64 -8.65 20.71
C LEU A 121 6.13 -8.68 22.15
N ASN A 122 7.03 -8.56 23.12
CA ASN A 122 6.64 -8.54 24.54
C ASN A 122 5.80 -7.31 24.87
N VAL A 123 6.12 -6.16 24.26
CA VAL A 123 5.34 -4.94 24.42
C VAL A 123 3.89 -5.11 23.94
N VAL A 124 3.68 -5.87 22.87
CA VAL A 124 2.32 -6.18 22.36
C VAL A 124 1.55 -7.02 23.39
N ARG A 125 2.18 -8.06 23.96
CA ARG A 125 1.55 -8.86 25.04
C ARG A 125 1.15 -8.01 26.23
N LYS A 126 2.02 -7.13 26.70
CA LYS A 126 1.72 -6.21 27.81
C LYS A 126 0.56 -5.26 27.49
N ALA A 127 0.51 -4.73 26.25
CA ALA A 127 -0.60 -3.89 25.82
C ALA A 127 -1.92 -4.68 25.80
N GLU A 128 -1.91 -5.94 25.33
CA GLU A 128 -3.07 -6.83 25.34
C GLU A 128 -3.55 -7.12 26.77
N GLU A 129 -2.63 -7.39 27.71
CA GLU A 129 -2.95 -7.60 29.12
C GLU A 129 -3.63 -6.38 29.75
N LEU A 130 -3.12 -5.17 29.46
CA LEU A 130 -3.74 -3.92 29.92
C LEU A 130 -5.15 -3.75 29.35
N LEU A 131 -5.33 -3.98 28.04
CA LEU A 131 -6.63 -3.87 27.39
C LEU A 131 -7.63 -4.92 27.89
N PHE A 132 -7.17 -6.14 28.18
CA PHE A 132 -8.02 -7.19 28.72
C PHE A 132 -8.46 -6.88 30.15
N SER A 133 -7.60 -6.23 30.95
CA SER A 133 -7.85 -5.88 32.34
C SER A 133 -8.67 -4.60 32.50
N ASP A 134 -8.94 -3.85 31.44
CA ASP A 134 -9.71 -2.60 31.48
C ASP A 134 -11.22 -2.91 31.64
N PRO A 135 -11.84 -2.58 32.78
CA PRO A 135 -13.27 -2.83 33.01
C PRO A 135 -14.18 -1.98 32.14
N SER A 136 -13.66 -0.92 31.50
CA SER A 136 -14.40 -0.07 30.56
C SER A 136 -14.36 -0.55 29.12
N ALA A 137 -13.55 -1.59 28.81
CA ALA A 137 -13.43 -2.14 27.47
C ALA A 137 -14.78 -2.67 26.96
N ASN A 138 -15.10 -2.32 25.72
CA ASN A 138 -16.33 -2.73 25.06
C ASN A 138 -16.08 -3.14 23.61
N LYS A 139 -17.13 -3.60 22.92
CA LYS A 139 -17.08 -4.06 21.52
C LYS A 139 -17.97 -3.22 20.61
N GLU A 140 -18.30 -1.99 21.01
CA GLU A 140 -19.07 -1.06 20.19
C GLU A 140 -18.33 -0.66 18.92
N TYR A 141 -19.10 -0.23 17.90
CA TYR A 141 -18.52 0.27 16.67
C TYR A 141 -17.68 1.52 16.92
N LEU A 142 -16.48 1.53 16.38
CA LEU A 142 -15.68 2.75 16.28
C LEU A 142 -16.34 3.77 15.33
N PRO A 143 -16.02 5.06 15.44
CA PRO A 143 -16.30 6.01 14.36
C PRO A 143 -15.78 5.51 13.01
N ILE A 144 -16.38 5.95 11.90
CA ILE A 144 -15.95 5.57 10.54
C ILE A 144 -14.46 5.86 10.32
N THR A 145 -13.96 6.94 10.92
CA THR A 145 -12.55 7.35 10.86
C THR A 145 -11.63 6.51 11.77
N GLY A 146 -12.18 5.67 12.63
CA GLY A 146 -11.43 4.82 13.56
C GLY A 146 -11.24 5.41 14.94
N LEU A 147 -10.43 4.72 15.76
CA LEU A 147 -10.11 5.09 17.13
C LEU A 147 -9.36 6.44 17.16
N THR A 148 -9.94 7.43 17.81
CA THR A 148 -9.41 8.81 17.81
C THR A 148 -7.98 8.87 18.31
N GLU A 149 -7.71 8.23 19.45
CA GLU A 149 -6.37 8.19 20.05
C GLU A 149 -5.33 7.56 19.10
N PHE A 150 -5.66 6.45 18.44
CA PHE A 150 -4.80 5.82 17.45
C PHE A 150 -4.48 6.75 16.28
N ARG A 151 -5.48 7.45 15.76
CA ARG A 151 -5.33 8.39 14.64
C ARG A 151 -4.37 9.53 14.98
N GLU A 152 -4.56 10.15 16.14
CA GLU A 152 -3.74 11.26 16.62
C GLU A 152 -2.29 10.83 16.89
N LEU A 153 -2.11 9.68 17.54
CA LEU A 153 -0.78 9.15 17.85
C LEU A 153 -0.04 8.70 16.59
N SER A 154 -0.74 8.10 15.63
CA SER A 154 -0.16 7.73 14.34
C SER A 154 0.31 8.97 13.55
N ALA A 155 -0.49 10.04 13.53
CA ALA A 155 -0.10 11.29 12.90
C ALA A 155 1.14 11.91 13.59
N LYS A 156 1.17 11.94 14.92
CA LYS A 156 2.33 12.42 15.68
C LYS A 156 3.59 11.59 15.44
N LEU A 157 3.43 10.26 15.31
CA LEU A 157 4.55 9.36 15.05
C LEU A 157 5.24 9.67 13.73
N ILE A 158 4.48 9.85 12.65
CA ILE A 158 5.08 10.04 11.31
C ILE A 158 5.49 11.49 11.06
N PHE A 159 4.69 12.48 11.47
CA PHE A 159 4.97 13.89 11.19
C PHE A 159 5.81 14.58 12.27
N GLY A 160 5.88 14.01 13.48
CA GLY A 160 6.46 14.65 14.67
C GLY A 160 5.44 15.48 15.43
N THR A 161 5.58 15.48 16.76
CA THR A 161 4.69 16.23 17.66
C THR A 161 4.75 17.75 17.44
N ASP A 162 5.89 18.23 16.98
CA ASP A 162 6.15 19.66 16.75
C ASP A 162 5.86 20.11 15.31
N SER A 163 5.42 19.22 14.45
CA SER A 163 5.10 19.51 13.06
C SER A 163 4.11 20.69 12.94
N PRO A 164 4.41 21.71 12.14
CA PRO A 164 3.45 22.80 11.86
C PRO A 164 2.12 22.28 11.31
N ALA A 165 2.14 21.25 10.46
CA ALA A 165 0.92 20.67 9.89
C ALA A 165 -0.01 20.08 10.97
N ILE A 166 0.56 19.48 12.04
CA ILE A 166 -0.21 18.99 13.19
C ILE A 166 -0.73 20.18 14.02
N LYS A 167 0.12 21.15 14.37
CA LYS A 167 -0.25 22.32 15.19
C LYS A 167 -1.32 23.20 14.54
N GLU A 168 -1.31 23.28 13.22
CA GLU A 168 -2.25 24.05 12.40
C GLU A 168 -3.50 23.25 12.01
N ASN A 169 -3.67 22.03 12.51
CA ASN A 169 -4.79 21.12 12.18
C ASN A 169 -4.95 20.87 10.66
N ARG A 170 -3.85 20.87 9.89
CA ARG A 170 -3.85 20.63 8.44
C ARG A 170 -3.75 19.15 8.06
N VAL A 171 -3.80 18.26 9.04
CA VAL A 171 -3.71 16.81 8.82
C VAL A 171 -5.02 16.16 9.17
N THR A 172 -5.58 15.37 8.26
CA THR A 172 -6.63 14.42 8.59
C THR A 172 -6.09 13.00 8.50
N THR A 173 -6.39 12.19 9.52
CA THR A 173 -5.94 10.80 9.61
C THR A 173 -7.12 9.89 9.83
N VAL A 174 -7.19 8.77 9.09
CA VAL A 174 -8.19 7.72 9.26
C VAL A 174 -7.52 6.38 9.50
N GLN A 175 -8.08 5.60 10.42
CA GLN A 175 -7.68 4.22 10.65
C GLN A 175 -8.13 3.35 9.48
N CYS A 176 -7.24 2.48 9.00
CA CYS A 176 -7.48 1.62 7.85
C CYS A 176 -7.08 0.18 8.14
N LEU A 177 -7.47 -0.73 7.23
CA LEU A 177 -7.10 -2.15 7.29
C LEU A 177 -5.64 -2.34 6.85
N SER A 178 -4.69 -1.91 7.71
CA SER A 178 -3.25 -1.93 7.47
C SER A 178 -2.83 -1.04 6.28
N GLY A 179 -1.58 -1.15 5.83
CA GLY A 179 -1.07 -0.43 4.66
C GLY A 179 -1.88 -0.69 3.39
N SER A 180 -2.29 -1.93 3.16
CA SER A 180 -3.09 -2.29 1.98
C SER A 180 -4.44 -1.57 1.94
N GLY A 181 -5.16 -1.52 3.07
CA GLY A 181 -6.42 -0.78 3.16
C GLY A 181 -6.21 0.73 3.02
N SER A 182 -5.11 1.26 3.57
CA SER A 182 -4.74 2.67 3.46
C SER A 182 -4.43 3.06 2.02
N LEU A 183 -3.63 2.25 1.30
CA LEU A 183 -3.32 2.44 -0.13
C LEU A 183 -4.59 2.40 -0.97
N ARG A 184 -5.49 1.45 -0.70
CA ARG A 184 -6.75 1.33 -1.44
C ARG A 184 -7.65 2.54 -1.24
N ILE A 185 -7.85 3.00 0.00
CA ILE A 185 -8.66 4.18 0.31
C ILE A 185 -8.03 5.43 -0.31
N GLY A 186 -6.71 5.59 -0.21
CA GLY A 186 -5.98 6.69 -0.84
C GLY A 186 -6.13 6.70 -2.36
N ALA A 187 -6.03 5.53 -3.00
CA ALA A 187 -6.23 5.39 -4.44
C ALA A 187 -7.67 5.73 -4.86
N ASP A 188 -8.69 5.21 -4.15
CA ASP A 188 -10.10 5.54 -4.41
C ASP A 188 -10.40 7.03 -4.19
N PHE A 189 -9.78 7.64 -3.15
CA PHE A 189 -9.90 9.06 -2.88
C PHE A 189 -9.34 9.90 -4.04
N LEU A 190 -8.14 9.60 -4.50
CA LEU A 190 -7.50 10.28 -5.61
C LEU A 190 -8.27 10.08 -6.92
N ALA A 191 -8.71 8.86 -7.21
CA ALA A 191 -9.49 8.57 -8.40
C ALA A 191 -10.81 9.35 -8.46
N LYS A 192 -11.43 9.61 -7.32
CA LYS A 192 -12.74 10.24 -7.24
C LYS A 192 -12.68 11.76 -7.15
N TYR A 193 -11.69 12.30 -6.42
CA TYR A 193 -11.68 13.71 -6.03
C TYR A 193 -10.47 14.50 -6.53
N TYR A 194 -9.41 13.84 -6.98
CA TYR A 194 -8.24 14.51 -7.51
C TYR A 194 -8.36 14.70 -9.03
N TYR A 195 -7.89 15.82 -9.55
CA TYR A 195 -8.07 16.18 -10.97
C TYR A 195 -7.19 15.38 -11.93
N GLN A 196 -6.08 14.82 -11.43
CA GLN A 196 -5.15 13.99 -12.19
C GLN A 196 -5.34 12.51 -11.87
N SER A 197 -5.24 11.66 -12.92
CA SER A 197 -5.44 10.22 -12.79
C SER A 197 -4.17 9.39 -13.02
N THR A 198 -3.04 10.03 -13.31
CA THR A 198 -1.77 9.33 -13.58
C THR A 198 -0.96 9.16 -12.31
N VAL A 199 -0.58 7.93 -12.02
CA VAL A 199 0.27 7.55 -10.88
C VAL A 199 1.59 7.01 -11.41
N TYR A 200 2.69 7.56 -10.91
CA TYR A 200 4.04 7.08 -11.16
C TYR A 200 4.48 6.18 -10.01
N LEU A 201 4.83 4.95 -10.33
CA LEU A 201 5.34 3.93 -9.39
C LEU A 201 6.85 3.73 -9.61
N PRO A 202 7.64 3.51 -8.53
CA PRO A 202 9.04 3.14 -8.71
C PRO A 202 9.14 1.77 -9.40
N GLU A 203 10.16 1.56 -10.20
CA GLU A 203 10.43 0.27 -10.85
C GLU A 203 11.79 -0.29 -10.40
N PRO A 204 11.76 -1.45 -9.71
CA PRO A 204 10.59 -2.22 -9.27
C PRO A 204 9.86 -1.59 -8.06
N THR A 205 8.68 -2.12 -7.73
CA THR A 205 7.89 -1.71 -6.55
C THR A 205 7.25 -2.90 -5.85
N TYR A 206 6.59 -2.66 -4.71
CA TYR A 206 5.79 -3.70 -4.06
C TYR A 206 4.70 -4.24 -5.00
N GLY A 207 4.69 -5.55 -5.21
CA GLY A 207 3.90 -6.21 -6.26
C GLY A 207 2.39 -5.93 -6.25
N ASN A 208 1.82 -5.44 -5.13
CA ASN A 208 0.41 -5.04 -5.08
C ASN A 208 0.15 -3.56 -5.34
N HIS A 209 1.16 -2.71 -5.43
CA HIS A 209 0.94 -1.29 -5.74
C HIS A 209 0.15 -1.09 -7.04
N PRO A 210 0.51 -1.74 -8.17
CA PRO A 210 -0.29 -1.62 -9.39
C PRO A 210 -1.76 -1.99 -9.18
N ASN A 211 -2.03 -3.06 -8.42
CA ASN A 211 -3.38 -3.56 -8.22
C ASN A 211 -4.29 -2.56 -7.47
N PHE A 212 -3.76 -1.84 -6.47
CA PHE A 212 -4.55 -0.83 -5.74
C PHE A 212 -4.99 0.31 -6.65
N PHE A 213 -4.08 0.84 -7.47
CA PHE A 213 -4.35 1.99 -8.31
C PHE A 213 -5.18 1.62 -9.55
N ILE A 214 -4.89 0.47 -10.20
CA ILE A 214 -5.70 -0.05 -11.31
C ILE A 214 -7.14 -0.30 -10.86
N ALA A 215 -7.33 -0.96 -9.72
CA ALA A 215 -8.66 -1.26 -9.18
C ALA A 215 -9.44 0.03 -8.80
N ALA A 216 -8.76 1.13 -8.51
CA ALA A 216 -9.38 2.45 -8.34
C ALA A 216 -9.66 3.16 -9.67
N GLY A 217 -9.18 2.64 -10.81
CA GLY A 217 -9.34 3.23 -12.14
C GLY A 217 -8.33 4.34 -12.47
N LEU A 218 -7.18 4.35 -11.81
CA LEU A 218 -6.07 5.26 -12.08
C LEU A 218 -5.16 4.70 -13.18
N CYS A 219 -4.49 5.58 -13.93
CA CYS A 219 -3.56 5.24 -14.99
C CYS A 219 -2.16 5.11 -14.42
N LEU A 220 -1.46 4.02 -14.74
CA LEU A 220 -0.11 3.78 -14.22
C LEU A 220 0.97 4.18 -15.22
N ARG A 221 2.05 4.69 -14.68
CA ARG A 221 3.36 4.88 -15.27
C ARG A 221 4.40 4.40 -14.27
N THR A 222 5.61 4.15 -14.73
CA THR A 222 6.76 3.85 -13.86
C THR A 222 7.80 4.95 -13.96
N TYR A 223 8.65 5.03 -12.94
CA TYR A 223 9.89 5.78 -12.97
C TYR A 223 11.04 4.87 -12.56
N ARG A 224 12.20 5.04 -13.18
CA ARG A 224 13.42 4.28 -12.86
C ARG A 224 13.78 4.50 -11.41
N TYR A 225 14.07 3.43 -10.69
CA TYR A 225 14.42 3.49 -9.27
C TYR A 225 15.68 2.69 -8.94
N TYR A 226 15.84 1.53 -9.57
CA TYR A 226 16.91 0.58 -9.27
C TYR A 226 17.76 0.31 -10.51
N ASP A 227 19.07 0.39 -10.33
CA ASP A 227 20.03 0.00 -11.35
C ASP A 227 20.50 -1.45 -11.10
N PRO A 228 20.16 -2.39 -11.98
CA PRO A 228 20.54 -3.79 -11.83
C PRO A 228 22.05 -4.03 -11.98
N VAL A 229 22.80 -3.11 -12.61
CA VAL A 229 24.24 -3.25 -12.82
C VAL A 229 25.00 -2.91 -11.54
N THR A 230 24.70 -1.75 -10.95
CA THR A 230 25.33 -1.31 -9.69
C THR A 230 24.65 -1.94 -8.47
N ARG A 231 23.45 -2.52 -8.66
CA ARG A 231 22.56 -3.03 -7.59
C ARG A 231 22.25 -1.96 -6.54
N GLY A 232 22.13 -0.73 -7.01
CA GLY A 232 21.89 0.47 -6.21
C GLY A 232 20.75 1.31 -6.74
N LEU A 233 20.68 2.56 -6.27
CA LEU A 233 19.67 3.54 -6.69
C LEU A 233 20.03 4.09 -8.08
N ASP A 234 19.10 4.04 -9.03
CA ASP A 234 19.17 4.81 -10.28
C ASP A 234 18.71 6.26 -10.02
N PHE A 235 19.55 6.99 -9.29
CA PHE A 235 19.19 8.34 -8.86
C PHE A 235 18.97 9.29 -10.03
N GLN A 236 19.81 9.24 -11.03
CA GLN A 236 19.65 10.07 -12.22
C GLN A 236 18.36 9.73 -12.98
N GLY A 237 18.05 8.44 -13.08
CA GLY A 237 16.81 7.97 -13.69
C GLY A 237 15.56 8.47 -12.94
N ILE A 238 15.58 8.49 -11.61
CA ILE A 238 14.50 9.08 -10.80
C ILE A 238 14.28 10.55 -11.18
N LEU A 239 15.36 11.35 -11.19
CA LEU A 239 15.26 12.78 -11.45
C LEU A 239 14.72 13.08 -12.85
N GLU A 240 15.22 12.39 -13.88
CA GLU A 240 14.80 12.55 -15.27
C GLU A 240 13.33 12.18 -15.48
N ASP A 241 12.91 11.03 -14.95
CA ASP A 241 11.56 10.53 -15.17
C ASP A 241 10.54 11.41 -14.41
N LEU A 242 10.82 11.82 -13.17
CA LEU A 242 9.96 12.72 -12.42
C LEU A 242 9.93 14.13 -13.03
N ALA A 243 11.05 14.63 -13.57
CA ALA A 243 11.09 15.90 -14.29
C ALA A 243 10.25 15.88 -15.57
N SER A 244 10.09 14.71 -16.21
CA SER A 244 9.26 14.53 -17.41
C SER A 244 7.77 14.34 -17.09
N ALA A 245 7.41 14.04 -15.83
CA ALA A 245 6.05 13.78 -15.44
C ALA A 245 5.13 15.01 -15.62
N PRO A 246 3.88 14.83 -16.04
CA PRO A 246 2.95 15.95 -16.19
C PRO A 246 2.60 16.54 -14.83
N SER A 247 2.44 17.86 -14.77
CA SER A 247 2.06 18.57 -13.55
C SER A 247 0.80 17.97 -12.93
N GLY A 248 0.81 17.82 -11.61
CA GLY A 248 -0.25 17.19 -10.84
C GLY A 248 -0.23 15.65 -10.85
N ALA A 249 0.69 15.00 -11.58
CA ALA A 249 0.81 13.54 -11.48
C ALA A 249 1.10 13.11 -10.04
N ILE A 250 0.54 11.96 -9.66
CA ILE A 250 0.73 11.36 -8.34
C ILE A 250 2.03 10.54 -8.39
N VAL A 251 2.89 10.70 -7.39
CA VAL A 251 4.15 9.95 -7.29
C VAL A 251 4.13 9.10 -6.03
N LEU A 252 4.13 7.78 -6.18
CA LEU A 252 4.28 6.87 -5.06
C LEU A 252 5.75 6.81 -4.63
N LEU A 253 5.99 7.03 -3.36
CA LEU A 253 7.31 7.03 -2.73
C LEU A 253 7.30 6.07 -1.55
N HIS A 254 8.30 5.20 -1.41
CA HIS A 254 8.50 4.46 -0.17
C HIS A 254 9.23 5.38 0.81
N ALA A 255 8.66 5.58 1.99
CA ALA A 255 9.23 6.50 2.98
C ALA A 255 10.62 6.05 3.47
N CYS A 256 10.79 4.74 3.62
CA CYS A 256 12.03 4.06 4.01
C CYS A 256 11.94 2.57 3.67
N ALA A 257 13.06 1.88 3.64
CA ALA A 257 13.20 0.44 3.40
C ALA A 257 12.46 -0.02 2.14
N HIS A 258 12.86 0.54 1.00
CA HIS A 258 12.18 0.30 -0.27
C HIS A 258 11.97 -1.18 -0.57
N ASN A 259 10.74 -1.57 -0.83
CA ASN A 259 10.35 -2.94 -1.19
C ASN A 259 10.13 -3.03 -2.71
N PRO A 260 10.92 -3.84 -3.46
CA PRO A 260 11.68 -5.02 -3.00
C PRO A 260 13.19 -4.82 -2.80
N THR A 261 13.76 -3.66 -3.14
CA THR A 261 15.20 -3.53 -3.36
C THR A 261 16.04 -3.42 -2.10
N GLY A 262 15.47 -2.85 -1.03
CA GLY A 262 16.24 -2.48 0.17
C GLY A 262 17.18 -1.29 -0.06
N VAL A 263 16.99 -0.51 -1.12
CA VAL A 263 17.81 0.65 -1.46
C VAL A 263 17.00 1.93 -1.23
N ASP A 264 17.50 2.81 -0.39
CA ASP A 264 16.86 4.09 -0.09
C ASP A 264 17.73 5.28 -0.56
N PRO A 265 17.11 6.40 -0.97
CA PRO A 265 17.85 7.64 -1.25
C PRO A 265 18.52 8.20 0.00
N THR A 266 19.67 8.85 -0.17
CA THR A 266 20.33 9.60 0.92
C THR A 266 19.51 10.86 1.30
N VAL A 267 19.89 11.52 2.39
CA VAL A 267 19.21 12.77 2.83
C VAL A 267 19.28 13.85 1.76
N GLU A 268 20.42 13.96 1.07
CA GLU A 268 20.67 14.89 -0.02
C GLU A 268 19.83 14.54 -1.24
N GLN A 269 19.81 13.27 -1.64
CA GLN A 269 19.01 12.77 -2.74
C GLN A 269 17.50 12.96 -2.48
N TRP A 270 17.03 12.76 -1.25
CA TRP A 270 15.65 13.08 -0.88
C TRP A 270 15.31 14.58 -1.04
N GLU A 271 16.29 15.46 -0.81
CA GLU A 271 16.11 16.90 -1.05
C GLU A 271 15.93 17.21 -2.53
N GLU A 272 16.75 16.63 -3.40
CA GLU A 272 16.64 16.83 -4.84
C GLU A 272 15.33 16.25 -5.40
N ILE A 273 14.92 15.06 -4.96
CA ILE A 273 13.62 14.46 -5.30
C ILE A 273 12.48 15.39 -4.86
N ARG A 274 12.54 15.94 -3.65
CA ARG A 274 11.54 16.88 -3.14
C ARG A 274 11.45 18.14 -4.01
N GLN A 275 12.60 18.72 -4.36
CA GLN A 275 12.65 19.92 -5.21
C GLN A 275 12.00 19.67 -6.58
N ILE A 276 12.26 18.54 -7.23
CA ILE A 276 11.62 18.19 -8.48
C ILE A 276 10.11 18.02 -8.29
N ILE A 277 9.68 17.26 -7.31
CA ILE A 277 8.26 17.04 -7.02
C ILE A 277 7.53 18.37 -6.81
N ARG A 278 8.12 19.30 -6.04
CA ARG A 278 7.52 20.62 -5.78
C ARG A 278 7.54 21.54 -7.00
N SER A 279 8.66 21.62 -7.72
CA SER A 279 8.78 22.48 -8.90
C SER A 279 7.88 22.03 -10.06
N LYS A 280 7.63 20.75 -10.18
CA LYS A 280 6.72 20.17 -11.20
C LYS A 280 5.25 20.15 -10.74
N GLY A 281 4.97 20.50 -9.48
CA GLY A 281 3.64 20.44 -8.90
C GLY A 281 3.09 19.00 -8.85
N LEU A 282 3.95 17.99 -8.59
CA LEU A 282 3.56 16.60 -8.42
C LEU A 282 2.99 16.38 -7.02
N LEU A 283 2.09 15.41 -6.87
CA LEU A 283 1.51 15.03 -5.58
C LEU A 283 2.24 13.81 -5.01
N PRO A 284 3.02 13.94 -3.93
CA PRO A 284 3.66 12.80 -3.29
C PRO A 284 2.66 11.97 -2.50
N PHE A 285 2.76 10.65 -2.66
CA PHE A 285 2.00 9.64 -1.94
C PHE A 285 2.99 8.66 -1.31
N PHE A 286 3.22 8.79 0.00
CA PHE A 286 4.17 7.96 0.73
C PHE A 286 3.56 6.65 1.21
N ASP A 287 4.27 5.53 0.98
CA ASP A 287 4.05 4.25 1.66
C ASP A 287 5.10 4.07 2.75
N CYS A 288 4.67 4.06 4.02
CA CYS A 288 5.50 3.89 5.20
C CYS A 288 5.14 2.57 5.91
N ALA A 289 5.64 1.46 5.38
CA ALA A 289 5.39 0.13 5.92
C ALA A 289 6.47 -0.37 6.90
N TYR A 290 7.63 0.29 6.95
CA TYR A 290 8.85 -0.23 7.60
C TYR A 290 9.54 0.77 8.53
N GLN A 291 8.84 1.78 9.04
CA GLN A 291 9.38 2.77 9.97
C GLN A 291 10.03 2.09 11.19
N GLY A 292 11.29 2.39 11.43
CA GLY A 292 12.13 1.81 12.49
C GLY A 292 13.04 0.65 12.04
N PHE A 293 12.87 0.14 10.80
CA PHE A 293 13.66 -1.00 10.29
C PHE A 293 14.90 -0.61 9.47
N VAL A 294 15.16 0.68 9.26
CA VAL A 294 16.37 1.12 8.54
C VAL A 294 17.45 1.56 9.52
N SER A 295 17.15 2.59 10.29
CA SER A 295 18.10 3.22 11.21
C SER A 295 17.94 2.79 12.67
N ALA A 296 16.96 1.97 12.98
CA ALA A 296 16.46 1.70 14.33
C ALA A 296 15.87 2.97 15.03
N SER A 297 15.76 4.08 14.31
CA SER A 297 15.18 5.34 14.76
C SER A 297 13.89 5.62 14.01
N LEU A 298 12.79 5.72 14.75
CA LEU A 298 11.49 6.11 14.18
C LEU A 298 11.52 7.52 13.57
N GLU A 299 12.34 8.39 14.15
CA GLU A 299 12.52 9.78 13.70
C GLU A 299 13.26 9.85 12.36
N ASP A 300 14.38 9.12 12.26
CA ASP A 300 15.22 9.12 11.06
C ASP A 300 14.51 8.45 9.88
N ASP A 301 13.78 7.36 10.12
CA ASP A 301 13.03 6.64 9.10
C ASP A 301 11.80 7.43 8.60
N ALA A 302 11.33 8.42 9.38
CA ALA A 302 10.27 9.35 8.96
C ALA A 302 10.81 10.62 8.27
N ARG A 303 12.14 10.79 8.20
CA ARG A 303 12.78 12.04 7.75
C ARG A 303 12.34 12.50 6.36
N ALA A 304 12.20 11.57 5.41
CA ALA A 304 11.71 11.90 4.07
C ALA A 304 10.33 12.54 4.12
N VAL A 305 9.37 11.92 4.81
CA VAL A 305 8.00 12.43 4.96
C VAL A 305 8.00 13.80 5.65
N ARG A 306 8.75 13.93 6.76
CA ARG A 306 8.83 15.17 7.53
C ARG A 306 9.40 16.34 6.72
N LYS A 307 10.39 16.04 5.87
CA LYS A 307 11.00 17.03 4.98
C LYS A 307 9.99 17.60 3.97
N PHE A 308 9.15 16.74 3.40
CA PHE A 308 8.08 17.13 2.48
C PHE A 308 6.95 17.91 3.16
N VAL A 309 6.70 17.66 4.44
CA VAL A 309 5.64 18.35 5.20
C VAL A 309 6.14 19.69 5.77
N ALA A 310 7.41 19.78 6.12
CA ALA A 310 8.02 20.99 6.66
C ALA A 310 7.99 22.18 5.70
N ASP A 311 7.96 21.93 4.38
CA ASP A 311 7.85 22.98 3.36
C ASP A 311 6.42 23.50 3.14
N GLY A 312 5.45 23.00 3.93
CA GLY A 312 4.03 23.39 3.83
C GLY A 312 3.25 22.71 2.72
N GLY A 313 3.89 21.78 1.97
CA GLY A 313 3.26 21.11 0.83
C GLY A 313 2.31 19.98 1.22
N GLU A 314 1.37 19.71 0.33
CA GLU A 314 0.38 18.64 0.48
C GLU A 314 0.99 17.27 0.14
N CYS A 315 0.54 16.22 0.81
CA CYS A 315 0.89 14.82 0.52
C CYS A 315 -0.12 13.84 1.14
N LEU A 316 -0.09 12.59 0.67
CA LEU A 316 -0.73 11.46 1.33
C LEU A 316 0.35 10.58 1.97
N VAL A 317 0.06 10.03 3.14
CA VAL A 317 0.97 9.12 3.85
C VAL A 317 0.20 7.92 4.35
N VAL A 318 0.65 6.73 3.96
CA VAL A 318 0.17 5.45 4.45
C VAL A 318 1.12 4.94 5.53
N GLN A 319 0.58 4.51 6.66
CA GLN A 319 1.32 3.83 7.73
C GLN A 319 0.79 2.42 7.93
N SER A 320 1.68 1.48 8.19
CA SER A 320 1.34 0.10 8.54
C SER A 320 2.05 -0.32 9.82
N TYR A 321 1.30 -0.87 10.76
CA TYR A 321 1.82 -1.46 11.99
C TYR A 321 2.03 -2.97 11.90
N SER A 322 1.88 -3.52 10.69
CA SER A 322 2.06 -4.97 10.47
C SER A 322 3.46 -5.44 10.78
N LYS A 323 4.51 -4.65 10.44
CA LYS A 323 5.90 -5.07 10.60
C LYS A 323 6.50 -4.55 11.90
N ASN A 324 6.49 -3.25 12.11
CA ASN A 324 7.18 -2.62 13.24
C ASN A 324 6.56 -2.92 14.62
N MET A 325 5.29 -3.35 14.66
CA MET A 325 4.66 -3.89 15.88
C MET A 325 4.32 -5.39 15.77
N GLY A 326 4.67 -6.05 14.64
CA GLY A 326 4.34 -7.47 14.45
C GLY A 326 2.83 -7.76 14.35
N LEU A 327 1.99 -6.74 14.13
CA LEU A 327 0.53 -6.84 14.11
C LEU A 327 -0.03 -7.28 12.74
N TYR A 328 0.62 -8.27 12.11
CA TYR A 328 0.28 -8.73 10.76
C TYR A 328 -1.18 -9.11 10.58
N GLY A 329 -1.72 -9.89 11.52
CA GLY A 329 -3.09 -10.42 11.51
C GLY A 329 -4.14 -9.43 11.98
N GLU A 330 -3.74 -8.42 12.77
CA GLU A 330 -4.64 -7.42 13.34
C GLU A 330 -5.14 -6.39 12.31
N ARG A 331 -4.48 -6.28 11.18
CA ARG A 331 -4.83 -5.36 10.09
C ARG A 331 -4.92 -3.90 10.55
N VAL A 332 -3.83 -3.37 11.13
CA VAL A 332 -3.75 -2.01 11.66
C VAL A 332 -2.87 -1.12 10.79
N GLY A 333 -3.40 0.03 10.42
CA GLY A 333 -2.71 1.07 9.68
C GLY A 333 -3.50 2.37 9.65
N ALA A 334 -2.91 3.39 9.06
CA ALA A 334 -3.50 4.71 8.93
C ALA A 334 -3.22 5.31 7.56
N LEU A 335 -4.19 6.07 7.05
CA LEU A 335 -4.01 6.99 5.95
C LEU A 335 -4.09 8.41 6.50
N SER A 336 -3.05 9.19 6.31
CA SER A 336 -3.00 10.61 6.62
C SER A 336 -2.95 11.44 5.34
N VAL A 337 -3.71 12.54 5.30
CA VAL A 337 -3.66 13.52 4.21
C VAL A 337 -3.24 14.85 4.80
N VAL A 338 -2.12 15.38 4.34
CA VAL A 338 -1.65 16.72 4.68
C VAL A 338 -2.25 17.71 3.70
N CYS A 339 -2.97 18.69 4.21
CA CYS A 339 -3.77 19.64 3.47
C CYS A 339 -3.18 21.05 3.55
N LYS A 340 -3.64 21.93 2.68
CA LYS A 340 -3.22 23.34 2.66
C LYS A 340 -3.75 24.11 3.88
N THR A 341 -4.96 23.81 4.35
CA THR A 341 -5.61 24.47 5.49
C THR A 341 -6.40 23.45 6.33
N ALA A 342 -6.75 23.83 7.58
CA ALA A 342 -7.58 23.03 8.46
C ALA A 342 -8.98 22.78 7.90
N ASP A 343 -9.57 23.76 7.22
CA ASP A 343 -10.89 23.62 6.59
C ASP A 343 -10.86 22.56 5.49
N VAL A 344 -9.81 22.55 4.66
CA VAL A 344 -9.61 21.51 3.63
C VAL A 344 -9.44 20.14 4.28
N ALA A 345 -8.70 20.02 5.39
CA ALA A 345 -8.55 18.76 6.11
C ALA A 345 -9.89 18.23 6.62
N THR A 346 -10.76 19.09 7.14
CA THR A 346 -12.12 18.74 7.57
C THR A 346 -12.99 18.24 6.41
N LEU A 347 -12.93 18.92 5.26
CA LEU A 347 -13.64 18.49 4.04
C LEU A 347 -13.14 17.14 3.53
N ILE A 348 -11.82 16.92 3.51
CA ILE A 348 -11.23 15.65 3.09
C ILE A 348 -11.63 14.51 4.05
N GLU A 349 -11.65 14.75 5.38
CA GLU A 349 -12.14 13.75 6.33
C GLU A 349 -13.58 13.32 6.01
N SER A 350 -14.44 14.28 5.67
CA SER A 350 -15.82 13.99 5.27
C SER A 350 -15.89 13.11 4.01
N GLN A 351 -15.03 13.36 3.02
CA GLN A 351 -14.98 12.55 1.80
C GLN A 351 -14.41 11.16 2.04
N LEU A 352 -13.39 11.02 2.90
CA LEU A 352 -12.85 9.72 3.30
C LEU A 352 -13.92 8.86 4.02
N LYS A 353 -14.75 9.45 4.86
CA LYS A 353 -15.89 8.76 5.49
C LYS A 353 -16.85 8.16 4.46
N LEU A 354 -17.12 8.88 3.36
CA LEU A 354 -17.98 8.41 2.27
C LEU A 354 -17.40 7.25 1.48
N LEU A 355 -16.06 7.11 1.45
CA LEU A 355 -15.37 5.97 0.84
C LEU A 355 -15.31 4.77 1.79
N ILE A 356 -14.98 5.01 3.05
CA ILE A 356 -14.83 3.96 4.06
C ILE A 356 -16.18 3.28 4.36
N ARG A 357 -17.25 4.08 4.50
CA ARG A 357 -18.56 3.58 4.92
C ARG A 357 -19.11 2.43 4.05
N PRO A 358 -19.09 2.48 2.71
CA PRO A 358 -19.56 1.37 1.88
C PRO A 358 -18.53 0.24 1.73
N MET A 359 -17.26 0.43 2.13
CA MET A 359 -16.19 -0.55 1.96
C MET A 359 -16.17 -1.56 3.11
N TYR A 360 -16.06 -1.09 4.36
CA TYR A 360 -16.06 -1.93 5.56
C TYR A 360 -16.79 -1.29 6.75
N SER A 361 -17.52 -0.22 6.54
CA SER A 361 -18.32 0.51 7.53
C SER A 361 -17.49 1.22 8.60
N ASN A 362 -16.85 0.46 9.49
CA ASN A 362 -16.01 0.92 10.60
C ASN A 362 -14.80 0.00 10.71
N PRO A 363 -13.62 0.50 11.08
CA PRO A 363 -12.45 -0.35 11.26
C PRO A 363 -12.54 -1.16 12.57
N PRO A 364 -11.75 -2.25 12.71
CA PRO A 364 -11.70 -3.07 13.92
C PRO A 364 -11.01 -2.36 15.09
N ILE A 365 -11.40 -2.70 16.33
CA ILE A 365 -10.89 -2.06 17.55
C ILE A 365 -9.52 -2.61 17.96
N HIS A 366 -9.37 -3.95 18.03
CA HIS A 366 -8.35 -4.61 18.86
C HIS A 366 -6.93 -4.17 18.51
N GLY A 367 -6.51 -4.35 17.27
CA GLY A 367 -5.15 -3.98 16.88
C GLY A 367 -4.86 -2.48 16.99
N ALA A 368 -5.86 -1.62 16.72
CA ALA A 368 -5.68 -0.18 16.88
C ALA A 368 -5.56 0.23 18.36
N ALA A 369 -6.28 -0.45 19.26
CA ALA A 369 -6.16 -0.23 20.70
C ALA A 369 -4.78 -0.65 21.20
N ILE A 370 -4.25 -1.82 20.77
CA ILE A 370 -2.88 -2.25 21.09
C ILE A 370 -1.88 -1.17 20.67
N ALA A 371 -1.94 -0.73 19.41
CA ALA A 371 -1.03 0.28 18.89
C ALA A 371 -1.15 1.61 19.66
N ALA A 372 -2.37 2.07 19.93
CA ALA A 372 -2.60 3.28 20.69
C ALA A 372 -2.05 3.19 22.13
N THR A 373 -2.26 2.05 22.81
CA THR A 373 -1.73 1.79 24.15
C THR A 373 -0.21 1.89 24.19
N ILE A 374 0.47 1.26 23.21
CA ILE A 374 1.94 1.32 23.09
C ILE A 374 2.41 2.73 22.80
N LEU A 375 1.77 3.44 21.88
CA LEU A 375 2.18 4.78 21.46
C LEU A 375 1.93 5.85 22.53
N LYS A 376 0.94 5.64 23.41
CA LYS A 376 0.55 6.56 24.48
C LYS A 376 1.43 6.44 25.72
N ASP A 377 1.69 5.21 26.15
CA ASP A 377 2.44 4.94 27.37
C ASP A 377 3.95 5.06 27.09
N ARG A 378 4.63 5.93 27.84
CA ARG A 378 6.06 6.17 27.63
C ARG A 378 6.92 4.93 27.87
N ASN A 379 6.56 4.09 28.83
CA ASN A 379 7.33 2.90 29.14
C ASN A 379 7.16 1.83 28.06
N LEU A 380 5.93 1.60 27.60
CA LEU A 380 5.64 0.70 26.49
C LEU A 380 6.24 1.21 25.19
N PHE A 381 6.23 2.52 24.92
CA PHE A 381 6.86 3.12 23.77
C PHE A 381 8.38 2.89 23.77
N ASN A 382 9.04 3.09 24.92
CA ASN A 382 10.48 2.84 25.04
C ASN A 382 10.81 1.34 24.88
N GLU A 383 9.99 0.46 25.43
CA GLU A 383 10.15 -0.99 25.25
C GLU A 383 9.97 -1.40 23.80
N TRP A 384 8.95 -0.87 23.12
CA TRP A 384 8.75 -1.09 21.69
C TRP A 384 9.95 -0.65 20.85
N THR A 385 10.46 0.56 21.09
CA THR A 385 11.63 1.06 20.34
C THR A 385 12.88 0.19 20.59
N PHE A 386 13.06 -0.31 21.81
CA PHE A 386 14.16 -1.23 22.13
C PHE A 386 14.00 -2.59 21.42
N GLU A 387 12.81 -3.19 21.43
CA GLU A 387 12.53 -4.43 20.69
C GLU A 387 12.75 -4.22 19.19
N LEU A 388 12.31 -3.10 18.64
CA LEU A 388 12.48 -2.75 17.22
C LEU A 388 13.96 -2.55 16.85
N GLU A 389 14.74 -1.89 17.71
CA GLU A 389 16.19 -1.77 17.56
C GLU A 389 16.88 -3.14 17.54
N THR A 390 16.48 -4.04 18.43
CA THR A 390 16.98 -5.42 18.49
C THR A 390 16.68 -6.18 17.20
N MET A 391 15.45 -6.03 16.67
CA MET A 391 15.07 -6.63 15.38
C MET A 391 15.92 -6.08 14.23
N THR A 392 16.15 -4.78 14.19
CA THR A 392 16.92 -4.13 13.13
C THR A 392 18.40 -4.51 13.17
N LYS A 393 19.01 -4.54 14.35
CA LYS A 393 20.40 -5.04 14.54
C LYS A 393 20.56 -6.47 14.03
N ARG A 394 19.59 -7.33 14.32
CA ARG A 394 19.64 -8.70 13.82
C ARG A 394 19.57 -8.76 12.28
N LEU A 395 18.79 -7.91 11.63
CA LEU A 395 18.77 -7.85 10.15
C LEU A 395 20.14 -7.46 9.58
N THR A 396 20.84 -6.53 10.22
CA THR A 396 22.22 -6.15 9.85
C THR A 396 23.17 -7.34 10.01
N CYS A 397 23.13 -8.01 11.16
CA CYS A 397 23.95 -9.19 11.42
C CYS A 397 23.70 -10.31 10.40
N MET A 398 22.44 -10.56 10.00
CA MET A 398 22.14 -11.57 8.96
C MET A 398 22.70 -11.19 7.58
N ARG A 399 22.80 -9.89 7.26
CA ARG A 399 23.43 -9.43 6.02
C ARG A 399 24.94 -9.63 6.07
N GLU A 400 25.57 -9.23 7.16
CA GLU A 400 27.00 -9.39 7.38
C GLU A 400 27.38 -10.87 7.28
N GLN A 401 26.69 -11.74 8.01
CA GLN A 401 26.95 -13.19 7.98
C GLN A 401 26.74 -13.79 6.58
N LEU A 402 25.68 -13.38 5.86
CA LEU A 402 25.45 -13.87 4.49
C LEU A 402 26.57 -13.42 3.54
N PHE A 403 27.01 -12.17 3.66
CA PHE A 403 28.13 -11.66 2.88
C PHE A 403 29.42 -12.42 3.16
N ASP A 404 29.75 -12.60 4.44
CA ASP A 404 30.96 -13.32 4.87
C ASP A 404 30.96 -14.77 4.38
N ASP A 405 29.84 -15.49 4.54
CA ASP A 405 29.67 -16.87 4.06
C ASP A 405 29.84 -16.99 2.55
N LEU A 406 29.31 -16.02 1.77
CA LEU A 406 29.47 -15.99 0.31
C LEU A 406 30.93 -15.69 -0.09
N HIS A 407 31.59 -14.80 0.63
CA HIS A 407 32.96 -14.42 0.39
C HIS A 407 33.93 -15.57 0.71
N GLU A 408 33.80 -16.20 1.88
CA GLU A 408 34.60 -17.35 2.29
C GLU A 408 34.48 -18.55 1.33
N ARG A 409 33.31 -18.73 0.73
CA ARG A 409 33.09 -19.79 -0.29
C ARG A 409 33.67 -19.44 -1.66
N GLY A 410 34.22 -18.24 -1.84
CA GLY A 410 34.65 -17.75 -3.16
C GLY A 410 33.51 -17.68 -4.18
N THR A 411 32.31 -17.31 -3.73
CA THR A 411 31.13 -17.21 -4.64
C THR A 411 31.37 -16.15 -5.72
N PRO A 412 31.23 -16.50 -7.00
CA PRO A 412 31.48 -15.56 -8.11
C PRO A 412 30.56 -14.31 -8.03
N GLY A 413 31.09 -13.15 -8.43
CA GLY A 413 30.35 -11.88 -8.46
C GLY A 413 30.63 -10.97 -7.26
N ASP A 414 30.08 -9.75 -7.33
CA ASP A 414 30.14 -8.79 -6.23
C ASP A 414 28.87 -8.88 -5.37
N TRP A 415 29.06 -9.18 -4.08
CA TRP A 415 28.00 -9.33 -3.10
C TRP A 415 27.97 -8.18 -2.08
N THR A 416 28.78 -7.14 -2.26
CA THR A 416 28.86 -5.99 -1.33
C THR A 416 27.56 -5.21 -1.22
N HIS A 417 26.69 -5.29 -2.23
CA HIS A 417 25.38 -4.68 -2.21
C HIS A 417 24.49 -5.19 -1.04
N ILE A 418 24.66 -6.43 -0.61
CA ILE A 418 23.92 -7.00 0.54
C ILE A 418 24.15 -6.17 1.80
N LEU A 419 25.39 -5.70 2.03
CA LEU A 419 25.74 -4.86 3.18
C LEU A 419 25.16 -3.44 3.10
N LYS A 420 24.88 -2.96 1.88
CA LYS A 420 24.35 -1.61 1.64
C LYS A 420 22.82 -1.55 1.68
N HIS A 421 22.15 -2.67 1.44
CA HIS A 421 20.70 -2.74 1.46
C HIS A 421 20.17 -2.67 2.89
N VAL A 422 19.00 -2.05 3.06
CA VAL A 422 18.39 -1.80 4.36
C VAL A 422 16.97 -2.39 4.47
N GLY A 423 16.43 -2.43 5.69
CA GLY A 423 15.09 -2.93 5.94
C GLY A 423 14.96 -4.45 5.88
N LEU A 424 13.78 -4.96 5.57
CA LEU A 424 13.49 -6.39 5.61
C LEU A 424 14.06 -7.16 4.41
N PHE A 425 14.35 -6.50 3.29
CA PHE A 425 14.64 -7.17 2.02
C PHE A 425 16.05 -6.87 1.52
N THR A 426 16.54 -7.81 0.72
CA THR A 426 17.70 -7.66 -0.14
C THR A 426 17.33 -8.16 -1.52
N PHE A 427 17.77 -7.46 -2.56
CA PHE A 427 17.59 -7.84 -3.96
C PHE A 427 18.87 -8.54 -4.41
N SER A 428 18.81 -9.85 -4.58
CA SER A 428 20.03 -10.67 -4.76
C SER A 428 20.72 -10.49 -6.11
N GLY A 429 19.96 -10.12 -7.14
CA GLY A 429 20.42 -10.08 -8.52
C GLY A 429 20.54 -11.47 -9.17
N LEU A 430 20.02 -12.52 -8.52
CA LEU A 430 19.96 -13.86 -9.09
C LEU A 430 18.94 -13.92 -10.25
N LYS A 431 19.27 -14.71 -11.27
CA LYS A 431 18.38 -15.00 -12.39
C LYS A 431 17.26 -15.96 -11.98
N GLU A 432 16.15 -15.94 -12.71
CA GLU A 432 15.00 -16.80 -12.42
C GLU A 432 15.37 -18.29 -12.44
N GLU A 433 16.24 -18.73 -13.38
CA GLU A 433 16.71 -20.10 -13.48
C GLU A 433 17.54 -20.52 -12.26
N GLN A 434 18.35 -19.61 -11.72
CA GLN A 434 19.13 -19.82 -10.50
C GLN A 434 18.20 -19.97 -9.29
N ILE A 435 17.17 -19.15 -9.20
CA ILE A 435 16.15 -19.23 -8.13
C ILE A 435 15.36 -20.52 -8.23
N ALA A 436 14.96 -20.93 -9.44
CA ALA A 436 14.28 -22.21 -9.66
C ALA A 436 15.17 -23.40 -9.27
N PHE A 437 16.48 -23.33 -9.55
CA PHE A 437 17.46 -24.33 -9.09
C PHE A 437 17.53 -24.39 -7.56
N MET A 438 17.65 -23.25 -6.87
CA MET A 438 17.67 -23.20 -5.40
C MET A 438 16.39 -23.76 -4.79
N THR A 439 15.24 -23.52 -5.40
CA THR A 439 13.96 -24.07 -4.94
C THR A 439 13.94 -25.60 -5.07
N ARG A 440 14.39 -26.15 -6.21
CA ARG A 440 14.36 -27.59 -6.50
C ARG A 440 15.39 -28.37 -5.69
N GLU A 441 16.63 -27.89 -5.60
CA GLU A 441 17.75 -28.64 -5.02
C GLU A 441 17.98 -28.32 -3.52
N PHE A 442 17.60 -27.11 -3.10
CA PHE A 442 17.87 -26.63 -1.74
C PHE A 442 16.61 -26.30 -0.93
N HIS A 443 15.43 -26.46 -1.51
CA HIS A 443 14.15 -26.15 -0.85
C HIS A 443 14.05 -24.70 -0.35
N ILE A 444 14.68 -23.74 -1.07
CA ILE A 444 14.64 -22.32 -0.75
C ILE A 444 13.60 -21.63 -1.61
N TYR A 445 12.63 -21.02 -0.95
CA TYR A 445 11.47 -20.37 -1.54
C TYR A 445 11.60 -18.85 -1.42
N MET A 446 11.89 -18.18 -2.52
CA MET A 446 12.02 -16.72 -2.63
C MET A 446 11.26 -16.21 -3.85
N SER A 447 11.13 -14.90 -4.01
CA SER A 447 10.47 -14.33 -5.19
C SER A 447 11.32 -14.55 -6.45
N SER A 448 10.68 -14.81 -7.60
CA SER A 448 11.36 -15.03 -8.87
C SER A 448 12.13 -13.82 -9.39
N ASP A 449 11.85 -12.64 -8.86
CA ASP A 449 12.58 -11.38 -9.13
C ASP A 449 13.90 -11.25 -8.34
N GLY A 450 14.24 -12.22 -7.50
CA GLY A 450 15.48 -12.20 -6.72
C GLY A 450 15.38 -11.55 -5.34
N ARG A 451 14.19 -11.17 -4.86
CA ARG A 451 14.01 -10.61 -3.52
C ARG A 451 14.14 -11.68 -2.44
N ILE A 452 14.99 -11.43 -1.45
CA ILE A 452 15.20 -12.23 -0.23
C ILE A 452 14.65 -11.47 0.97
N ASN A 453 13.83 -12.13 1.79
CA ASN A 453 13.42 -11.61 3.10
C ASN A 453 14.53 -11.95 4.14
N MET A 454 15.33 -10.97 4.50
CA MET A 454 16.39 -11.11 5.51
C MET A 454 15.83 -11.41 6.90
N ALA A 455 14.61 -10.94 7.19
CA ALA A 455 13.93 -11.20 8.47
C ALA A 455 13.41 -12.64 8.62
N GLY A 456 13.47 -13.43 7.57
CA GLY A 456 13.18 -14.87 7.59
C GLY A 456 14.41 -15.74 7.86
N LEU A 457 15.62 -15.15 7.88
CA LEU A 457 16.87 -15.83 8.15
C LEU A 457 17.16 -15.93 9.65
N SER A 458 18.00 -16.88 9.99
CA SER A 458 18.62 -17.06 11.31
C SER A 458 20.10 -17.41 11.13
N ALA A 459 20.88 -17.28 12.19
CA ALA A 459 22.29 -17.68 12.17
C ALA A 459 22.50 -19.11 11.69
N ASN A 460 21.54 -20.01 11.97
CA ASN A 460 21.57 -21.41 11.54
C ASN A 460 21.18 -21.60 10.07
N THR A 461 20.43 -20.69 9.46
CA THR A 461 19.92 -20.85 8.07
C THR A 461 20.71 -20.05 7.05
N VAL A 462 21.49 -19.05 7.46
CA VAL A 462 22.38 -18.26 6.56
C VAL A 462 23.38 -19.17 5.82
N PRO A 463 24.09 -20.13 6.46
CA PRO A 463 25.02 -21.01 5.75
C PRO A 463 24.35 -21.87 4.68
N HIS A 464 23.09 -22.28 4.90
CA HIS A 464 22.31 -23.03 3.92
C HIS A 464 21.96 -22.17 2.70
N LEU A 465 21.54 -20.91 2.93
CA LEU A 465 21.28 -19.95 1.85
C LEU A 465 22.54 -19.63 1.05
N ALA A 466 23.67 -19.36 1.74
CA ALA A 466 24.95 -19.06 1.10
C ALA A 466 25.43 -20.22 0.22
N ASN A 467 25.31 -21.47 0.71
CA ASN A 467 25.63 -22.67 -0.06
C ASN A 467 24.75 -22.81 -1.32
N ALA A 468 23.46 -22.54 -1.20
CA ALA A 468 22.53 -22.60 -2.32
C ALA A 468 22.81 -21.52 -3.37
N ILE A 469 23.10 -20.27 -2.94
CA ILE A 469 23.49 -19.19 -3.85
C ILE A 469 24.78 -19.54 -4.57
N HIS A 470 25.82 -20.02 -3.85
CA HIS A 470 27.08 -20.43 -4.44
C HIS A 470 26.88 -21.52 -5.51
N ALA A 471 26.12 -22.55 -5.18
CA ALA A 471 25.81 -23.63 -6.13
C ALA A 471 25.02 -23.11 -7.35
N ALA A 472 24.04 -22.26 -7.13
CA ALA A 472 23.23 -21.69 -8.22
C ALA A 472 24.07 -20.84 -9.19
N VAL A 473 24.96 -19.99 -8.67
CA VAL A 473 25.80 -19.10 -9.48
C VAL A 473 26.89 -19.87 -10.23
N THR A 474 27.44 -20.95 -9.64
CA THR A 474 28.49 -21.74 -10.26
C THR A 474 27.98 -22.78 -11.25
N GLN A 475 26.77 -23.32 -11.07
CA GLN A 475 26.22 -24.37 -11.92
C GLN A 475 25.25 -23.86 -12.98
N ILE A 476 24.62 -22.69 -12.75
CA ILE A 476 23.68 -22.05 -13.69
C ILE A 476 24.28 -20.68 -14.06
N PRO A 477 25.00 -20.57 -15.19
CA PRO A 477 25.74 -19.37 -15.57
C PRO A 477 24.87 -18.15 -15.97
#